data_d69dcd84e53a04b232aabcb74a46c7f9
#
_entry.id   d69dcd84e53a04b232aabcb74a46c7f9
#
_cell.length_a   1.000
_cell.length_b   1.000
_cell.length_c   1.000
_cell.angle_alpha   90.00
_cell.angle_beta   90.00
_cell.angle_gamma   90.00
#
_symmetry.space_group_name_H-M   'P 1'
#
loop_
_entity.id
_entity.type
_entity.pdbx_description
1 polymer ?
#
loop_
_entity_poly.entity_id
_entity_poly.type
_entity_poly.pdbx_seq_one_letter_code
_entity_poly.pdbx_strand_id
1 'polypeptide(L)'
;MKLGEFEAGLEHPLFLIAGPCVVESEQLALDTAGALKALTDRLGIPFIYKSSFDKANRSSGQSYRGPGIEAGLKILEKVKRDIGVSLLTDVHEDTPLSEVASVVDVLQTPAFLCRQTNFIKAVASQGLPVNLKKGQFLAPWDMKHVVEKARSTGNQQITVCERGASFGYNNLVSDMRSLAVMRECQAPVVYDATHSVQLPGGQGNASGGQREFVPVLARAAVAAGISGLFMETHPNPEQALSDGPNSWPLDRMEALLETLMELDQAVKRRGFIEDTL
;
A
#
# COMPACT_ATOMS: atom_id res chain seq x y z
N MET A 1 -3.35 -15.59 6.50
CA MET A 1 -2.12 -15.04 7.13
C MET A 1 -2.51 -13.93 8.06
N LYS A 2 -1.99 -13.92 9.30
CA LYS A 2 -2.27 -12.83 10.24
C LYS A 2 -1.57 -11.54 9.80
N LEU A 3 -2.32 -10.44 9.74
CA LEU A 3 -1.85 -9.11 9.35
C LEU A 3 -2.40 -8.08 10.35
N GLY A 4 -1.56 -7.67 11.31
CA GLY A 4 -2.04 -6.89 12.43
C GLY A 4 -3.07 -7.67 13.27
N GLU A 5 -4.29 -7.16 13.37
CA GLU A 5 -5.37 -7.75 14.20
C GLU A 5 -6.31 -8.69 13.44
N PHE A 6 -6.14 -8.85 12.11
CA PHE A 6 -7.05 -9.66 11.27
C PHE A 6 -6.29 -10.69 10.43
N GLU A 7 -7.03 -11.62 9.84
CA GLU A 7 -6.52 -12.58 8.86
C GLU A 7 -6.68 -12.02 7.44
N ALA A 8 -5.59 -12.09 6.64
CA ALA A 8 -5.53 -11.67 5.25
C ALA A 8 -5.38 -12.88 4.33
N GLY A 9 -6.12 -12.90 3.23
CA GLY A 9 -6.13 -13.96 2.24
C GLY A 9 -7.35 -13.84 1.34
N LEU A 10 -7.44 -14.64 0.28
CA LEU A 10 -8.60 -14.65 -0.61
C LEU A 10 -9.86 -15.25 0.04
N GLU A 11 -9.68 -16.06 1.08
CA GLU A 11 -10.74 -16.64 1.90
C GLU A 11 -11.32 -15.67 2.93
N HIS A 12 -10.72 -14.47 3.07
CA HIS A 12 -11.15 -13.43 3.99
C HIS A 12 -11.68 -12.20 3.25
N PRO A 13 -12.44 -11.31 3.90
CA PRO A 13 -12.87 -10.04 3.29
C PRO A 13 -11.69 -9.19 2.79
N LEU A 14 -11.94 -8.40 1.77
CA LEU A 14 -10.98 -7.40 1.28
C LEU A 14 -10.58 -6.47 2.44
N PHE A 15 -9.28 -6.32 2.68
CA PHE A 15 -8.78 -5.34 3.64
C PHE A 15 -8.29 -4.06 2.95
N LEU A 16 -8.29 -2.95 3.69
CA LEU A 16 -7.85 -1.65 3.19
C LEU A 16 -6.55 -1.20 3.89
N ILE A 17 -5.58 -0.78 3.10
CA ILE A 17 -4.43 0.02 3.55
C ILE A 17 -4.63 1.43 3.00
N ALA A 18 -4.87 2.43 3.85
CA ALA A 18 -5.09 3.79 3.37
C ALA A 18 -4.63 4.87 4.35
N GLY A 19 -4.36 6.05 3.80
CA GLY A 19 -3.95 7.25 4.52
C GLY A 19 -3.25 8.25 3.59
N PRO A 20 -2.82 9.41 4.09
CA PRO A 20 -2.05 10.38 3.32
C PRO A 20 -0.71 9.79 2.88
N CYS A 21 -0.24 10.19 1.70
CA CYS A 21 1.03 9.75 1.14
C CYS A 21 2.19 9.90 2.13
N VAL A 22 2.24 11.03 2.84
CA VAL A 22 3.26 11.40 3.81
C VAL A 22 2.61 12.04 5.04
N VAL A 23 3.24 11.93 6.20
CA VAL A 23 2.84 12.66 7.39
C VAL A 23 3.08 14.17 7.15
N GLU A 24 2.02 14.95 7.10
CA GLU A 24 2.07 16.40 6.87
C GLU A 24 1.94 17.18 8.18
N SER A 25 1.00 16.76 9.03
CA SER A 25 0.81 17.30 10.39
C SER A 25 0.15 16.26 11.30
N GLU A 26 0.26 16.45 12.60
CA GLU A 26 -0.41 15.60 13.60
C GLU A 26 -1.93 15.63 13.42
N GLN A 27 -2.49 16.83 13.28
CA GLN A 27 -3.95 17.00 13.17
C GLN A 27 -4.50 16.30 11.91
N LEU A 28 -3.87 16.50 10.74
CA LEU A 28 -4.30 15.84 9.49
C LEU A 28 -4.21 14.32 9.61
N ALA A 29 -3.16 13.79 10.26
CA ALA A 29 -3.00 12.36 10.46
C ALA A 29 -4.11 11.78 11.34
N LEU A 30 -4.43 12.43 12.47
CA LEU A 30 -5.50 12.00 13.38
C LEU A 30 -6.88 12.10 12.73
N ASP A 31 -7.20 13.21 12.08
CA ASP A 31 -8.50 13.42 11.45
C ASP A 31 -8.73 12.42 10.31
N THR A 32 -7.71 12.20 9.48
CA THR A 32 -7.82 11.23 8.36
C THR A 32 -7.91 9.80 8.87
N ALA A 33 -7.11 9.43 9.86
CA ALA A 33 -7.16 8.10 10.46
C ALA A 33 -8.51 7.84 11.14
N GLY A 34 -9.03 8.82 11.88
CA GLY A 34 -10.34 8.74 12.55
C GLY A 34 -11.49 8.59 11.55
N ALA A 35 -11.48 9.38 10.46
CA ALA A 35 -12.49 9.27 9.41
C ALA A 35 -12.45 7.91 8.71
N LEU A 36 -11.25 7.42 8.34
CA LEU A 36 -11.09 6.10 7.73
C LEU A 36 -11.51 4.97 8.68
N LYS A 37 -11.13 5.03 9.96
CA LYS A 37 -11.55 4.06 10.98
C LYS A 37 -13.07 3.98 11.09
N ALA A 38 -13.73 5.14 11.27
CA ALA A 38 -15.19 5.19 11.38
C ALA A 38 -15.90 4.63 10.15
N LEU A 39 -15.36 4.91 8.95
CA LEU A 39 -15.87 4.41 7.68
C LEU A 39 -15.68 2.89 7.58
N THR A 40 -14.49 2.40 7.82
CA THR A 40 -14.16 0.97 7.68
C THR A 40 -14.87 0.11 8.73
N ASP A 41 -15.04 0.59 9.96
CA ASP A 41 -15.85 -0.07 10.99
C ASP A 41 -17.30 -0.22 10.55
N ARG A 42 -17.89 0.84 9.97
CA ARG A 42 -19.28 0.81 9.48
C ARG A 42 -19.47 -0.17 8.31
N LEU A 43 -18.48 -0.29 7.43
CA LEU A 43 -18.52 -1.20 6.29
C LEU A 43 -18.00 -2.62 6.61
N GLY A 44 -17.48 -2.85 7.82
CA GLY A 44 -16.89 -4.13 8.21
C GLY A 44 -15.59 -4.48 7.47
N ILE A 45 -14.81 -3.48 7.07
CA ILE A 45 -13.57 -3.64 6.31
C ILE A 45 -12.36 -3.66 7.28
N PRO A 46 -11.53 -4.72 7.31
CA PRO A 46 -10.28 -4.69 8.06
C PRO A 46 -9.37 -3.56 7.54
N PHE A 47 -8.80 -2.77 8.45
CA PHE A 47 -8.12 -1.53 8.08
C PHE A 47 -6.74 -1.39 8.71
N ILE A 48 -5.81 -0.88 7.91
CA ILE A 48 -4.46 -0.46 8.32
C ILE A 48 -4.25 0.99 7.87
N TYR A 49 -3.99 1.89 8.81
CA TYR A 49 -3.62 3.25 8.47
C TYR A 49 -2.19 3.31 7.95
N LYS A 50 -2.00 3.98 6.82
CA LYS A 50 -0.68 4.14 6.18
C LYS A 50 -0.33 5.61 6.04
N SER A 51 0.85 5.97 6.49
CA SER A 51 1.51 7.22 6.10
C SER A 51 3.03 7.07 6.22
N SER A 52 3.79 7.80 5.38
CA SER A 52 5.26 7.74 5.42
C SER A 52 5.83 8.89 6.23
N PHE A 53 6.81 8.62 7.08
CA PHE A 53 7.55 9.66 7.81
C PHE A 53 8.62 10.33 6.95
N ASP A 54 9.06 9.65 5.89
CA ASP A 54 10.02 10.16 4.90
C ASP A 54 9.70 9.63 3.50
N LYS A 55 9.98 10.45 2.49
CA LYS A 55 9.92 10.12 1.05
C LYS A 55 11.34 10.22 0.48
N ALA A 56 12.15 9.16 0.63
CA ALA A 56 13.54 9.15 0.26
C ALA A 56 13.82 9.22 -1.26
N ASN A 57 12.83 8.85 -2.10
CA ASN A 57 12.98 8.69 -3.55
C ASN A 57 12.31 9.81 -4.38
N ARG A 58 12.33 11.05 -3.90
CA ARG A 58 11.76 12.19 -4.63
C ARG A 58 12.51 12.48 -5.93
N SER A 59 11.78 12.91 -6.98
CA SER A 59 12.37 13.35 -8.25
C SER A 59 13.23 14.60 -8.10
N SER A 60 12.88 15.50 -7.19
CA SER A 60 13.64 16.71 -6.87
C SER A 60 14.12 16.69 -5.43
N GLY A 61 15.38 17.05 -5.20
CA GLY A 61 15.94 17.19 -3.85
C GLY A 61 15.32 18.33 -3.01
N GLN A 62 14.50 19.19 -3.63
CA GLN A 62 13.79 20.28 -2.94
C GLN A 62 12.33 19.92 -2.60
N SER A 63 11.84 18.76 -3.03
CA SER A 63 10.48 18.33 -2.72
C SER A 63 10.33 18.01 -1.23
N TYR A 64 9.12 18.24 -0.70
CA TYR A 64 8.81 17.87 0.68
C TYR A 64 9.01 16.38 0.90
N ARG A 65 9.81 16.01 1.88
CA ARG A 65 10.15 14.61 2.19
C ARG A 65 9.35 14.04 3.36
N GLY A 66 8.81 14.89 4.20
CA GLY A 66 8.15 14.50 5.44
C GLY A 66 8.77 15.20 6.65
N PRO A 67 8.22 14.97 7.87
CA PRO A 67 8.72 15.56 9.10
C PRO A 67 10.04 14.93 9.61
N GLY A 68 10.52 13.89 8.97
CA GLY A 68 11.63 13.07 9.43
C GLY A 68 11.19 11.98 10.42
N ILE A 69 12.14 11.10 10.75
CA ILE A 69 11.82 9.88 11.49
C ILE A 69 11.28 10.16 12.91
N GLU A 70 11.96 10.99 13.70
CA GLU A 70 11.60 11.22 15.10
C GLU A 70 10.19 11.84 15.23
N ALA A 71 9.94 12.93 14.49
CA ALA A 71 8.64 13.60 14.52
C ALA A 71 7.54 12.73 13.88
N GLY A 72 7.86 12.07 12.77
CA GLY A 72 6.91 11.21 12.07
C GLY A 72 6.49 10.00 12.89
N LEU A 73 7.42 9.33 13.56
CA LEU A 73 7.09 8.18 14.43
C LEU A 73 6.26 8.61 15.65
N LYS A 74 6.54 9.76 16.26
CA LYS A 74 5.70 10.29 17.35
C LYS A 74 4.26 10.53 16.91
N ILE A 75 4.06 11.07 15.70
CA ILE A 75 2.72 11.29 15.15
C ILE A 75 2.04 9.94 14.87
N LEU A 76 2.73 8.99 14.25
CA LEU A 76 2.19 7.67 13.98
C LEU A 76 1.82 6.93 15.28
N GLU A 77 2.69 6.95 16.28
CA GLU A 77 2.40 6.36 17.60
C GLU A 77 1.15 6.97 18.24
N LYS A 78 0.97 8.29 18.11
CA LYS A 78 -0.21 8.97 18.58
C LYS A 78 -1.48 8.54 17.82
N VAL A 79 -1.40 8.39 16.49
CA VAL A 79 -2.51 7.84 15.68
C VAL A 79 -2.88 6.45 16.18
N LYS A 80 -1.91 5.57 16.39
CA LYS A 80 -2.14 4.21 16.90
C LYS A 80 -2.85 4.20 18.25
N ARG A 81 -2.35 5.01 19.19
CA ARG A 81 -2.88 5.08 20.54
C ARG A 81 -4.28 5.72 20.61
N ASP A 82 -4.48 6.84 19.93
CA ASP A 82 -5.67 7.68 20.09
C ASP A 82 -6.83 7.22 19.18
N ILE A 83 -6.52 6.65 18.01
CA ILE A 83 -7.52 6.13 17.05
C ILE A 83 -7.71 4.61 17.18
N GLY A 84 -6.71 3.88 17.66
CA GLY A 84 -6.78 2.42 17.82
C GLY A 84 -6.76 1.69 16.48
N VAL A 85 -5.80 2.00 15.60
CA VAL A 85 -5.63 1.37 14.29
C VAL A 85 -4.25 0.74 14.15
N SER A 86 -4.15 -0.34 13.40
CA SER A 86 -2.85 -0.86 12.95
C SER A 86 -2.18 0.12 12.00
N LEU A 87 -0.86 0.20 12.07
CA LEU A 87 -0.06 1.13 11.28
C LEU A 87 0.83 0.44 10.27
N LEU A 88 0.96 1.04 9.09
CA LEU A 88 1.96 0.71 8.08
C LEU A 88 2.76 1.96 7.69
N THR A 89 4.08 1.82 7.57
CA THR A 89 4.95 2.88 7.02
C THR A 89 6.01 2.31 6.10
N ASP A 90 6.51 3.14 5.17
CA ASP A 90 7.66 2.81 4.33
C ASP A 90 8.96 2.87 5.13
N VAL A 91 9.89 1.97 4.81
CA VAL A 91 11.26 1.99 5.31
C VAL A 91 12.26 2.03 4.15
N HIS A 92 13.43 2.60 4.37
CA HIS A 92 14.47 2.82 3.37
C HIS A 92 15.80 2.22 3.80
N GLU A 93 16.86 2.34 2.97
CA GLU A 93 18.14 1.68 3.22
C GLU A 93 18.86 2.19 4.48
N ASP A 94 18.68 3.46 4.81
CA ASP A 94 19.25 4.13 5.97
C ASP A 94 18.32 4.20 7.19
N THR A 95 17.14 3.58 7.11
CA THR A 95 16.15 3.60 8.20
C THR A 95 16.63 2.75 9.39
N PRO A 96 16.60 3.27 10.62
CA PRO A 96 16.79 2.48 11.84
C PRO A 96 15.58 1.56 12.05
N LEU A 97 15.61 0.38 11.42
CA LEU A 97 14.46 -0.54 11.29
C LEU A 97 13.87 -0.95 12.64
N SER A 98 14.70 -1.18 13.65
CA SER A 98 14.24 -1.57 14.99
C SER A 98 13.43 -0.47 15.68
N GLU A 99 13.79 0.81 15.46
CA GLU A 99 13.05 1.95 15.98
C GLU A 99 11.68 2.05 15.32
N VAL A 100 11.61 1.96 13.98
CA VAL A 100 10.34 1.96 13.25
C VAL A 100 9.46 0.77 13.65
N ALA A 101 10.05 -0.43 13.73
CA ALA A 101 9.33 -1.64 14.10
C ALA A 101 8.77 -1.62 15.53
N SER A 102 9.29 -0.77 16.43
CA SER A 102 8.72 -0.61 17.77
C SER A 102 7.41 0.19 17.78
N VAL A 103 7.11 0.94 16.71
CA VAL A 103 5.93 1.81 16.61
C VAL A 103 4.85 1.22 15.72
N VAL A 104 5.23 0.71 14.54
CA VAL A 104 4.26 0.25 13.52
C VAL A 104 3.98 -1.24 13.62
N ASP A 105 2.93 -1.68 12.95
CA ASP A 105 2.49 -3.09 12.92
C ASP A 105 2.86 -3.80 11.63
N VAL A 106 3.12 -3.03 10.56
CA VAL A 106 3.48 -3.55 9.24
C VAL A 106 4.58 -2.67 8.65
N LEU A 107 5.65 -3.28 8.16
CA LEU A 107 6.69 -2.58 7.41
C LEU A 107 6.41 -2.66 5.91
N GLN A 108 6.72 -1.60 5.16
CA GLN A 108 6.59 -1.61 3.71
C GLN A 108 7.93 -1.35 3.03
N THR A 109 8.29 -2.21 2.07
CA THR A 109 9.45 -1.95 1.21
C THR A 109 9.03 -1.17 -0.02
N PRO A 110 9.71 -0.06 -0.37
CA PRO A 110 9.40 0.71 -1.57
C PRO A 110 9.67 -0.08 -2.85
N ALA A 111 8.93 0.25 -3.91
CA ALA A 111 9.01 -0.45 -5.19
C ALA A 111 10.44 -0.46 -5.78
N PHE A 112 11.20 0.64 -5.69
CA PHE A 112 12.54 0.73 -6.23
C PHE A 112 13.55 -0.18 -5.53
N LEU A 113 13.32 -0.53 -4.26
CA LEU A 113 14.22 -1.35 -3.44
C LEU A 113 13.82 -2.83 -3.43
N CYS A 114 12.81 -3.23 -4.21
CA CYS A 114 12.27 -4.59 -4.18
C CYS A 114 13.28 -5.70 -4.53
N ARG A 115 14.36 -5.39 -5.24
CA ARG A 115 15.41 -6.36 -5.58
C ARG A 115 16.61 -6.36 -4.64
N GLN A 116 16.74 -5.38 -3.75
CA GLN A 116 17.88 -5.25 -2.84
C GLN A 116 17.87 -6.34 -1.76
N THR A 117 18.65 -7.38 -1.98
CA THR A 117 18.60 -8.61 -1.16
C THR A 117 18.85 -8.32 0.33
N ASN A 118 19.88 -7.56 0.65
CA ASN A 118 20.22 -7.28 2.05
C ASN A 118 19.14 -6.42 2.72
N PHE A 119 18.58 -5.45 2.01
CA PHE A 119 17.50 -4.61 2.50
C PHE A 119 16.23 -5.43 2.79
N ILE A 120 15.77 -6.24 1.82
CA ILE A 120 14.59 -7.10 1.99
C ILE A 120 14.76 -8.02 3.20
N LYS A 121 15.93 -8.65 3.35
CA LYS A 121 16.22 -9.52 4.49
C LYS A 121 16.27 -8.75 5.81
N ALA A 122 16.88 -7.58 5.83
CA ALA A 122 16.96 -6.74 7.03
C ALA A 122 15.56 -6.31 7.51
N VAL A 123 14.67 -5.90 6.58
CA VAL A 123 13.29 -5.55 6.89
C VAL A 123 12.51 -6.76 7.41
N ALA A 124 12.59 -7.89 6.72
CA ALA A 124 11.87 -9.10 7.13
C ALA A 124 12.37 -9.67 8.47
N SER A 125 13.64 -9.45 8.81
CA SER A 125 14.23 -9.89 10.10
C SER A 125 13.71 -9.12 11.31
N GLN A 126 12.93 -8.04 11.12
CA GLN A 126 12.31 -7.32 12.24
C GLN A 126 11.16 -8.11 12.90
N GLY A 127 10.69 -9.20 12.27
CA GLY A 127 9.65 -10.06 12.81
C GLY A 127 8.21 -9.55 12.64
N LEU A 128 8.04 -8.37 12.06
CA LEU A 128 6.72 -7.82 11.70
C LEU A 128 6.27 -8.29 10.31
N PRO A 129 4.96 -8.26 10.02
CA PRO A 129 4.45 -8.38 8.66
C PRO A 129 5.11 -7.37 7.71
N VAL A 130 5.39 -7.80 6.47
CA VAL A 130 6.03 -6.95 5.46
C VAL A 130 5.20 -6.90 4.19
N ASN A 131 4.84 -5.69 3.75
CA ASN A 131 4.24 -5.44 2.45
C ASN A 131 5.33 -5.14 1.41
N LEU A 132 5.56 -6.06 0.49
CA LEU A 132 6.58 -5.96 -0.55
C LEU A 132 5.99 -5.32 -1.81
N LYS A 133 6.29 -4.04 -2.07
CA LYS A 133 5.85 -3.39 -3.32
C LYS A 133 6.67 -3.88 -4.51
N LYS A 134 5.97 -4.33 -5.55
CA LYS A 134 6.59 -4.71 -6.82
C LYS A 134 7.16 -3.49 -7.54
N GLY A 135 8.41 -3.55 -7.96
CA GLY A 135 9.01 -2.51 -8.81
C GLY A 135 8.31 -2.40 -10.16
N GLN A 136 8.22 -1.18 -10.69
CA GLN A 136 7.65 -0.90 -12.00
C GLN A 136 8.40 -1.61 -13.14
N PHE A 137 9.66 -1.94 -12.90
CA PHE A 137 10.58 -2.63 -13.82
C PHE A 137 10.57 -4.15 -13.67
N LEU A 138 9.87 -4.69 -12.66
CA LEU A 138 9.91 -6.09 -12.29
C LEU A 138 8.72 -6.84 -12.90
N ALA A 139 8.99 -8.00 -13.49
CA ALA A 139 7.94 -8.89 -13.95
C ALA A 139 7.20 -9.54 -12.75
N PRO A 140 5.89 -9.82 -12.86
CA PRO A 140 5.12 -10.32 -11.72
C PRO A 140 5.61 -11.68 -11.20
N TRP A 141 6.08 -12.58 -12.06
CA TRP A 141 6.64 -13.88 -11.66
C TRP A 141 7.97 -13.78 -10.90
N ASP A 142 8.72 -12.68 -11.05
CA ASP A 142 9.95 -12.44 -10.30
C ASP A 142 9.69 -12.08 -8.83
N MET A 143 8.45 -11.72 -8.48
CA MET A 143 8.08 -11.47 -7.09
C MET A 143 8.24 -12.69 -6.20
N LYS A 144 8.17 -13.90 -6.75
CA LYS A 144 8.48 -15.15 -6.03
C LYS A 144 9.86 -15.08 -5.38
N HIS A 145 10.87 -14.62 -6.13
CA HIS A 145 12.24 -14.51 -5.60
C HIS A 145 12.37 -13.44 -4.52
N VAL A 146 11.58 -12.36 -4.61
CA VAL A 146 11.56 -11.33 -3.55
C VAL A 146 10.94 -11.89 -2.27
N VAL A 147 9.84 -12.62 -2.38
CA VAL A 147 9.19 -13.31 -1.26
C VAL A 147 10.11 -14.36 -0.64
N GLU A 148 10.79 -15.17 -1.45
CA GLU A 148 11.77 -16.16 -0.98
C GLU A 148 12.89 -15.53 -0.17
N LYS A 149 13.42 -14.37 -0.61
CA LYS A 149 14.42 -13.60 0.17
C LYS A 149 13.89 -13.18 1.54
N ALA A 150 12.67 -12.65 1.60
CA ALA A 150 12.06 -12.27 2.86
C ALA A 150 11.82 -13.48 3.76
N ARG A 151 11.24 -14.56 3.23
CA ARG A 151 10.98 -15.80 3.97
C ARG A 151 12.24 -16.52 4.44
N SER A 152 13.38 -16.33 3.76
CA SER A 152 14.66 -16.91 4.18
C SER A 152 15.13 -16.44 5.57
N THR A 153 14.53 -15.39 6.12
CA THR A 153 14.77 -14.90 7.49
C THR A 153 13.94 -15.62 8.55
N GLY A 154 13.03 -16.51 8.14
CA GLY A 154 12.04 -17.18 9.01
C GLY A 154 10.68 -16.46 9.04
N ASN A 155 10.60 -15.23 8.56
CA ASN A 155 9.34 -14.46 8.54
C ASN A 155 8.41 -14.95 7.43
N GLN A 156 7.24 -15.48 7.81
CA GLN A 156 6.22 -15.95 6.86
C GLN A 156 5.10 -14.92 6.62
N GLN A 157 5.10 -13.79 7.34
CA GLN A 157 4.06 -12.76 7.28
C GLN A 157 4.37 -11.76 6.16
N ILE A 158 4.23 -12.19 4.91
CA ILE A 158 4.57 -11.41 3.72
C ILE A 158 3.34 -11.19 2.87
N THR A 159 3.08 -9.95 2.48
CA THR A 159 2.14 -9.57 1.41
C THR A 159 2.92 -9.03 0.21
N VAL A 160 2.35 -9.15 -0.98
CA VAL A 160 2.92 -8.64 -2.23
C VAL A 160 1.98 -7.59 -2.83
N CYS A 161 2.54 -6.46 -3.29
CA CYS A 161 1.74 -5.33 -3.73
C CYS A 161 2.05 -4.94 -5.17
N GLU A 162 1.06 -5.09 -6.06
CA GLU A 162 1.10 -4.61 -7.45
C GLU A 162 0.80 -3.10 -7.48
N ARG A 163 1.53 -2.35 -8.31
CA ARG A 163 1.39 -0.90 -8.44
C ARG A 163 1.62 -0.37 -9.86
N GLY A 164 1.49 -1.22 -10.86
CA GLY A 164 1.76 -0.90 -12.26
C GLY A 164 3.19 -1.18 -12.69
N ALA A 165 3.38 -1.35 -13.97
CA ALA A 165 4.65 -1.54 -14.65
C ALA A 165 4.93 -0.37 -15.60
N SER A 166 6.21 0.00 -15.75
CA SER A 166 6.62 1.03 -16.71
C SER A 166 6.27 0.63 -18.14
N PHE A 167 5.62 1.54 -18.86
CA PHE A 167 5.24 1.35 -20.24
C PHE A 167 5.60 2.60 -21.05
N GLY A 168 6.79 2.60 -21.59
CA GLY A 168 7.40 3.81 -22.17
C GLY A 168 7.89 4.78 -21.09
N TYR A 169 8.05 6.06 -21.46
CA TYR A 169 8.46 7.11 -20.54
C TYR A 169 7.26 7.70 -19.79
N ASN A 170 7.44 7.98 -18.51
CA ASN A 170 6.47 8.72 -17.67
C ASN A 170 5.05 8.12 -17.65
N ASN A 171 4.91 6.83 -17.92
CA ASN A 171 3.63 6.14 -17.95
C ASN A 171 3.70 4.76 -17.30
N LEU A 172 2.58 4.35 -16.71
CA LEU A 172 2.40 3.03 -16.11
C LEU A 172 1.18 2.34 -16.72
N VAL A 173 1.26 1.01 -16.81
CA VAL A 173 0.14 0.15 -17.17
C VAL A 173 -0.02 -0.92 -16.10
N SER A 174 -1.27 -1.19 -15.69
CA SER A 174 -1.61 -2.28 -14.80
C SER A 174 -2.02 -3.51 -15.63
N ASP A 175 -1.21 -4.55 -15.58
CA ASP A 175 -1.58 -5.84 -16.14
C ASP A 175 -2.36 -6.65 -15.08
N MET A 176 -3.66 -6.81 -15.26
CA MET A 176 -4.50 -7.52 -14.29
C MET A 176 -4.13 -9.01 -14.17
N ARG A 177 -3.47 -9.59 -15.17
CA ARG A 177 -2.92 -10.95 -15.08
C ARG A 177 -1.83 -11.07 -14.02
N SER A 178 -1.13 -9.96 -13.72
CA SER A 178 -0.10 -9.93 -12.68
C SER A 178 -0.64 -10.33 -11.31
N LEU A 179 -1.91 -10.06 -11.03
CA LEU A 179 -2.55 -10.40 -9.76
C LEU A 179 -2.69 -11.92 -9.60
N ALA A 180 -3.12 -12.62 -10.65
CA ALA A 180 -3.17 -14.08 -10.66
C ALA A 180 -1.78 -14.69 -10.53
N VAL A 181 -0.79 -14.20 -11.30
CA VAL A 181 0.61 -14.67 -11.23
C VAL A 181 1.19 -14.45 -9.83
N MET A 182 0.94 -13.30 -9.20
CA MET A 182 1.47 -13.01 -7.86
C MET A 182 0.81 -13.85 -6.75
N ARG A 183 -0.40 -14.39 -6.97
CA ARG A 183 -1.01 -15.39 -6.05
C ARG A 183 -0.15 -16.65 -5.91
N GLU A 184 0.60 -17.03 -6.96
CA GLU A 184 1.51 -18.17 -6.93
C GLU A 184 2.64 -18.01 -5.88
N CYS A 185 2.91 -16.78 -5.41
CA CYS A 185 3.84 -16.55 -4.30
C CYS A 185 3.33 -17.08 -2.96
N GLN A 186 2.07 -17.57 -2.89
CA GLN A 186 1.41 -17.99 -1.65
C GLN A 186 1.47 -16.90 -0.58
N ALA A 187 1.26 -15.68 -0.99
CA ALA A 187 1.21 -14.47 -0.17
C ALA A 187 -0.04 -13.67 -0.55
N PRO A 188 -0.75 -13.04 0.41
CA PRO A 188 -1.87 -12.19 0.09
C PRO A 188 -1.44 -11.08 -0.89
N VAL A 189 -2.21 -10.94 -1.98
CA VAL A 189 -1.95 -9.94 -3.02
C VAL A 189 -2.68 -8.66 -2.67
N VAL A 190 -1.96 -7.55 -2.64
CA VAL A 190 -2.47 -6.19 -2.48
C VAL A 190 -2.38 -5.48 -3.83
N TYR A 191 -3.39 -4.72 -4.18
CA TYR A 191 -3.36 -3.83 -5.33
C TYR A 191 -3.31 -2.37 -4.90
N ASP A 192 -2.31 -1.65 -5.34
CA ASP A 192 -2.17 -0.21 -5.13
C ASP A 192 -2.85 0.57 -6.26
N ALA A 193 -4.08 1.00 -6.02
CA ALA A 193 -4.91 1.67 -7.01
C ALA A 193 -4.43 3.11 -7.30
N THR A 194 -3.81 3.76 -6.33
CA THR A 194 -3.40 5.17 -6.46
C THR A 194 -2.04 5.34 -7.14
N HIS A 195 -1.06 4.50 -6.82
CA HIS A 195 0.22 4.56 -7.53
C HIS A 195 0.17 3.92 -8.92
N SER A 196 -0.81 3.08 -9.22
CA SER A 196 -1.01 2.51 -10.55
C SER A 196 -1.42 3.52 -11.61
N VAL A 197 -1.96 4.67 -11.20
CA VAL A 197 -2.35 5.79 -12.08
C VAL A 197 -1.37 6.96 -12.04
N GLN A 198 -0.22 6.79 -11.38
CA GLN A 198 0.83 7.79 -11.32
C GLN A 198 1.50 7.95 -12.69
N LEU A 199 1.87 9.17 -13.03
CA LEU A 199 2.72 9.51 -14.19
C LEU A 199 4.10 9.93 -13.66
N PRO A 200 5.06 9.00 -13.53
CA PRO A 200 6.35 9.28 -12.91
C PRO A 200 7.09 10.39 -13.64
N GLY A 201 7.47 11.47 -12.92
CA GLY A 201 8.16 12.62 -13.51
C GLY A 201 7.33 13.42 -14.54
N GLY A 202 6.02 13.16 -14.65
CA GLY A 202 5.16 13.79 -15.68
C GLY A 202 4.98 15.30 -15.54
N GLN A 203 5.34 15.88 -14.40
CA GLN A 203 5.32 17.33 -14.14
C GLN A 203 6.73 17.93 -13.94
N GLY A 204 7.77 17.29 -14.47
CA GLY A 204 9.15 17.72 -14.30
C GLY A 204 9.68 17.46 -12.88
N ASN A 205 9.38 18.33 -11.94
CA ASN A 205 9.86 18.22 -10.55
C ASN A 205 8.97 17.35 -9.65
N ALA A 206 7.82 16.88 -10.16
CA ALA A 206 6.87 16.05 -9.44
C ALA A 206 6.26 14.98 -10.36
N SER A 207 5.70 13.94 -9.77
CA SER A 207 4.87 12.99 -10.48
C SER A 207 3.50 13.59 -10.78
N GLY A 208 3.00 13.39 -12.01
CA GLY A 208 1.60 13.57 -12.34
C GLY A 208 0.77 12.36 -11.92
N GLY A 209 -0.53 12.41 -12.13
CA GLY A 209 -1.46 11.31 -11.87
C GLY A 209 -2.75 11.46 -12.64
N GLN A 210 -3.44 10.35 -12.81
CA GLN A 210 -4.72 10.24 -13.50
C GLN A 210 -5.77 9.66 -12.54
N ARG A 211 -6.09 10.42 -11.49
CA ARG A 211 -6.98 10.03 -10.39
C ARG A 211 -8.32 9.46 -10.87
N GLU A 212 -8.82 9.94 -11.99
CA GLU A 212 -10.07 9.49 -12.61
C GLU A 212 -10.07 7.98 -12.93
N PHE A 213 -8.91 7.36 -13.09
CA PHE A 213 -8.80 5.92 -13.34
C PHE A 213 -8.65 5.08 -12.08
N VAL A 214 -8.48 5.67 -10.90
CA VAL A 214 -8.41 4.91 -9.63
C VAL A 214 -9.61 3.98 -9.46
N PRO A 215 -10.88 4.42 -9.57
CA PRO A 215 -12.02 3.54 -9.40
C PRO A 215 -12.16 2.49 -10.52
N VAL A 216 -11.67 2.78 -11.72
CA VAL A 216 -11.67 1.82 -12.84
C VAL A 216 -10.73 0.66 -12.53
N LEU A 217 -9.49 0.98 -12.16
CA LEU A 217 -8.47 -0.04 -11.87
C LEU A 217 -8.75 -0.78 -10.57
N ALA A 218 -9.26 -0.09 -9.54
CA ALA A 218 -9.65 -0.73 -8.29
C ALA A 218 -10.74 -1.79 -8.50
N ARG A 219 -11.80 -1.48 -9.27
CA ARG A 219 -12.84 -2.46 -9.62
C ARG A 219 -12.27 -3.64 -10.42
N ALA A 220 -11.41 -3.36 -11.40
CA ALA A 220 -10.78 -4.42 -12.20
C ALA A 220 -9.91 -5.35 -11.34
N ALA A 221 -9.13 -4.80 -10.41
CA ALA A 221 -8.27 -5.56 -9.53
C ALA A 221 -9.07 -6.41 -8.53
N VAL A 222 -10.13 -5.86 -7.93
CA VAL A 222 -11.02 -6.62 -7.03
C VAL A 222 -11.71 -7.74 -7.80
N ALA A 223 -12.19 -7.47 -9.03
CA ALA A 223 -12.79 -8.49 -9.88
C ALA A 223 -11.80 -9.58 -10.31
N ALA A 224 -10.52 -9.27 -10.48
CA ALA A 224 -9.46 -10.24 -10.74
C ALA A 224 -9.09 -11.08 -9.50
N GLY A 225 -9.48 -10.65 -8.31
CA GLY A 225 -9.24 -11.33 -7.04
C GLY A 225 -7.95 -10.90 -6.36
N ILE A 226 -8.10 -10.03 -5.37
CA ILE A 226 -7.05 -9.57 -4.48
C ILE A 226 -7.46 -9.75 -3.01
N SER A 227 -6.47 -9.78 -2.13
CA SER A 227 -6.71 -9.86 -0.68
C SER A 227 -6.86 -8.49 -0.04
N GLY A 228 -6.17 -7.48 -0.57
CA GLY A 228 -6.18 -6.13 -0.03
C GLY A 228 -6.07 -5.04 -1.08
N LEU A 229 -6.58 -3.86 -0.73
CA LEU A 229 -6.48 -2.65 -1.53
C LEU A 229 -5.60 -1.63 -0.82
N PHE A 230 -4.65 -1.05 -1.53
CA PHE A 230 -3.86 0.08 -1.06
C PHE A 230 -4.34 1.35 -1.76
N MET A 231 -4.62 2.40 -0.98
CA MET A 231 -5.05 3.70 -1.50
C MET A 231 -4.45 4.85 -0.71
N GLU A 232 -3.73 5.73 -1.36
CA GLU A 232 -3.45 7.04 -0.77
C GLU A 232 -4.68 7.92 -0.87
N THR A 233 -5.01 8.59 0.23
CA THR A 233 -6.19 9.45 0.32
C THR A 233 -5.86 10.72 1.09
N HIS A 234 -6.52 11.82 0.74
CA HIS A 234 -6.34 13.10 1.39
C HIS A 234 -7.67 13.85 1.44
N PRO A 235 -7.98 14.59 2.54
CA PRO A 235 -9.22 15.38 2.63
C PRO A 235 -9.32 16.46 1.53
N ASN A 236 -8.19 17.02 1.11
CA ASN A 236 -8.10 17.93 -0.05
C ASN A 236 -6.85 17.59 -0.88
N PRO A 237 -6.94 16.67 -1.86
CA PRO A 237 -5.79 16.23 -2.66
C PRO A 237 -5.02 17.34 -3.37
N GLU A 238 -5.66 18.44 -3.71
CA GLU A 238 -5.01 19.59 -4.38
C GLU A 238 -4.04 20.34 -3.45
N GLN A 239 -4.15 20.13 -2.13
CA GLN A 239 -3.26 20.71 -1.11
C GLN A 239 -2.25 19.69 -0.56
N ALA A 240 -2.32 18.45 -0.98
CA ALA A 240 -1.42 17.40 -0.51
C ALA A 240 0.04 17.72 -0.85
N LEU A 241 0.93 17.58 0.14
CA LEU A 241 2.37 17.84 -0.02
C LEU A 241 3.09 16.75 -0.82
N SER A 242 2.42 15.63 -1.05
CA SER A 242 2.91 14.49 -1.82
C SER A 242 1.79 13.80 -2.57
N ASP A 243 2.06 13.43 -3.83
CA ASP A 243 1.21 12.60 -4.69
C ASP A 243 -0.26 13.06 -4.80
N GLY A 244 -0.51 14.38 -4.64
CA GLY A 244 -1.83 14.98 -4.77
C GLY A 244 -2.56 14.57 -6.05
N PRO A 245 -1.94 14.60 -7.25
CA PRO A 245 -2.59 14.26 -8.52
C PRO A 245 -3.17 12.83 -8.60
N ASN A 246 -2.65 11.88 -7.82
CA ASN A 246 -3.16 10.51 -7.79
C ASN A 246 -3.84 10.12 -6.47
N SER A 247 -3.76 10.95 -5.42
CA SER A 247 -4.46 10.72 -4.17
C SER A 247 -5.98 10.76 -4.34
N TRP A 248 -6.68 9.81 -3.72
CA TRP A 248 -8.13 9.74 -3.76
C TRP A 248 -8.76 10.72 -2.75
N PRO A 249 -9.83 11.48 -3.10
CA PRO A 249 -10.52 12.33 -2.14
C PRO A 249 -11.17 11.52 -1.03
N LEU A 250 -10.90 11.89 0.23
CA LEU A 250 -11.39 11.16 1.40
C LEU A 250 -12.93 11.12 1.46
N ASP A 251 -13.61 12.19 1.08
CA ASP A 251 -15.06 12.30 1.04
C ASP A 251 -15.73 11.38 0.01
N ARG A 252 -14.96 10.83 -0.93
CA ARG A 252 -15.44 9.88 -1.95
C ARG A 252 -15.07 8.43 -1.65
N MET A 253 -14.40 8.18 -0.51
CA MET A 253 -13.90 6.84 -0.19
C MET A 253 -15.06 5.86 0.04
N GLU A 254 -16.11 6.27 0.74
CA GLU A 254 -17.24 5.40 1.10
C GLU A 254 -17.90 4.79 -0.14
N ALA A 255 -18.36 5.62 -1.06
CA ALA A 255 -19.04 5.15 -2.26
C ALA A 255 -18.19 4.19 -3.13
N LEU A 256 -16.87 4.41 -3.15
CA LEU A 256 -15.98 3.49 -3.84
C LEU A 256 -15.88 2.16 -3.09
N LEU A 257 -15.66 2.18 -1.78
CA LEU A 257 -15.49 0.97 -0.98
C LEU A 257 -16.76 0.11 -0.96
N GLU A 258 -17.94 0.70 -0.89
CA GLU A 258 -19.23 -0.03 -1.00
C GLU A 258 -19.27 -0.87 -2.29
N THR A 259 -18.98 -0.23 -3.44
CA THR A 259 -18.93 -0.94 -4.72
C THR A 259 -17.88 -2.06 -4.71
N LEU A 260 -16.68 -1.82 -4.14
CA LEU A 260 -15.61 -2.80 -4.12
C LEU A 260 -15.92 -3.99 -3.22
N MET A 261 -16.62 -3.78 -2.09
CA MET A 261 -17.04 -4.85 -1.19
C MET A 261 -18.07 -5.76 -1.83
N GLU A 262 -19.02 -5.21 -2.59
CA GLU A 262 -19.99 -6.02 -3.36
C GLU A 262 -19.29 -6.91 -4.39
N LEU A 263 -18.32 -6.35 -5.12
CA LEU A 263 -17.49 -7.09 -6.09
C LEU A 263 -16.67 -8.18 -5.40
N ASP A 264 -16.00 -7.85 -4.30
CA ASP A 264 -15.16 -8.79 -3.54
C ASP A 264 -15.97 -10.00 -3.08
N GLN A 265 -17.14 -9.76 -2.49
CA GLN A 265 -18.05 -10.82 -2.06
C GLN A 265 -18.53 -11.68 -3.22
N ALA A 266 -18.87 -11.07 -4.36
CA ALA A 266 -19.34 -11.80 -5.54
C ALA A 266 -18.24 -12.71 -6.11
N VAL A 267 -17.01 -12.20 -6.23
CA VAL A 267 -15.87 -12.94 -6.78
C VAL A 267 -15.46 -14.08 -5.84
N LYS A 268 -15.21 -13.79 -4.57
CA LYS A 268 -14.75 -14.78 -3.59
C LYS A 268 -15.76 -15.91 -3.37
N ARG A 269 -17.07 -15.60 -3.38
CA ARG A 269 -18.12 -16.62 -3.30
C ARG A 269 -18.13 -17.57 -4.50
N ARG A 270 -17.76 -17.10 -5.70
CA ARG A 270 -17.71 -17.91 -6.93
C ARG A 270 -16.41 -18.70 -7.04
N GLY A 271 -15.35 -18.25 -6.42
CA GLY A 271 -14.00 -18.75 -6.60
C GLY A 271 -13.40 -18.36 -7.96
N PHE A 272 -12.22 -18.85 -8.24
CA PHE A 272 -11.42 -18.51 -9.41
C PHE A 272 -11.37 -19.71 -10.34
N ILE A 273 -12.02 -19.61 -11.50
CA ILE A 273 -12.11 -20.72 -12.45
C ILE A 273 -10.73 -21.07 -13.04
N GLU A 274 -9.85 -20.10 -13.13
CA GLU A 274 -8.47 -20.28 -13.57
C GLU A 274 -7.64 -21.22 -12.67
N ASP A 275 -8.01 -21.35 -11.40
CA ASP A 275 -7.35 -22.26 -10.44
C ASP A 275 -7.66 -23.74 -10.74
N THR A 276 -8.57 -24.01 -11.70
CA THR A 276 -8.97 -25.37 -12.13
C THR A 276 -8.33 -25.79 -13.44
N LEU A 277 -7.54 -24.91 -14.08
CA LEU A 277 -6.83 -25.19 -15.32
C LEU A 277 -5.46 -25.81 -15.05
#